data_ddbf397c1166d03d3d9a534e05221f17
#
_entry.id   ddbf397c1166d03d3d9a534e05221f17
#
_cell.length_a   1.000
_cell.length_b   1.000
_cell.length_c   1.000
_cell.angle_alpha   90.00
_cell.angle_beta   90.00
_cell.angle_gamma   90.00
#
_symmetry.space_group_name_H-M   'P 1'
#
loop_
_entity.id
_entity.type
_entity.pdbx_description
1 polymer ?
#
loop_
_entity_poly.entity_id
_entity_poly.type
_entity_poly.pdbx_seq_one_letter_code
_entity_poly.pdbx_strand_id
1 'polypeptide(L)'
;MKKIIVICAIFFFVCLFINSNYSDEVSFEKRGIFVSYIELNKYIKDKDINTSKNNINKIISNIKNLNFNLVILQVRSFSDAIYPSNIYPFGSVSEEGVSPGYDVLKYFIDLCHKNNILLYAWINPYRIRNTNDVGSISSFNPAYKWLNSRNVIIDNGIYYNPSSDEVIELISSGVLEIVKNYDVDGILFDDYFYPSTDCDYNEYLSSDMRVSYDEYKLDRVNKMIRSVYSICREYDVLFGISPDANIDNNYNKLSADIYTWLSDNKYIDFIMPQVYYGFFNESKTFKNVIDEWEGLIKNPDIELMIALAFYKVGNEDKWAKSGYNEWVNNSNIIMREIILSRNLKYYGGFSLFRYDYIFNDSMYTENTLLEVENMKKVLK
;
A
#
# COMPACT_ATOMS: atom_id res chain seq x y z
N MET A 1 -47.89 -28.58 -35.01
CA MET A 1 -46.89 -29.21 -34.12
C MET A 1 -45.43 -28.84 -34.42
N LYS A 2 -44.97 -28.84 -35.69
CA LYS A 2 -43.54 -28.50 -35.99
C LYS A 2 -43.08 -27.09 -35.62
N LYS A 3 -43.97 -26.06 -35.62
CA LYS A 3 -43.60 -24.68 -35.25
C LYS A 3 -43.44 -24.46 -33.73
N ILE A 4 -44.16 -25.23 -32.90
CA ILE A 4 -44.09 -25.14 -31.45
C ILE A 4 -42.78 -25.80 -30.94
N ILE A 5 -42.36 -26.87 -31.59
CA ILE A 5 -41.11 -27.58 -31.20
C ILE A 5 -39.88 -26.71 -31.49
N VAL A 6 -39.88 -25.91 -32.56
CA VAL A 6 -38.76 -25.00 -32.89
C VAL A 6 -38.67 -23.85 -31.90
N ILE A 7 -39.79 -23.29 -31.47
CA ILE A 7 -39.80 -22.20 -30.44
C ILE A 7 -39.31 -22.71 -29.05
N CYS A 8 -39.72 -23.91 -28.64
CA CYS A 8 -39.23 -24.50 -27.40
C CYS A 8 -37.71 -24.83 -27.48
N ALA A 9 -37.20 -25.28 -28.63
CA ALA A 9 -35.75 -25.56 -28.78
C ALA A 9 -34.91 -24.26 -28.75
N ILE A 10 -35.42 -23.17 -29.37
CA ILE A 10 -34.73 -21.86 -29.30
C ILE A 10 -34.73 -21.30 -27.87
N PHE A 11 -35.85 -21.43 -27.17
CA PHE A 11 -35.91 -20.98 -25.75
C PHE A 11 -34.99 -21.81 -24.83
N PHE A 12 -34.87 -23.12 -25.07
CA PHE A 12 -33.97 -23.99 -24.30
C PHE A 12 -32.50 -23.68 -24.63
N PHE A 13 -32.14 -23.34 -25.86
CA PHE A 13 -30.80 -22.95 -26.25
C PHE A 13 -30.43 -21.54 -25.71
N VAL A 14 -31.37 -20.59 -25.70
CA VAL A 14 -31.16 -19.27 -25.09
C VAL A 14 -31.01 -19.36 -23.57
N CYS A 15 -31.77 -20.23 -22.90
CA CYS A 15 -31.59 -20.50 -21.46
C CYS A 15 -30.27 -21.19 -21.14
N LEU A 16 -29.75 -22.04 -22.04
CA LEU A 16 -28.41 -22.66 -21.86
C LEU A 16 -27.27 -21.67 -22.07
N PHE A 17 -27.44 -20.68 -22.98
CA PHE A 17 -26.45 -19.63 -23.20
C PHE A 17 -26.47 -18.56 -22.10
N ILE A 18 -27.62 -18.32 -21.43
CA ILE A 18 -27.71 -17.38 -20.30
C ILE A 18 -27.14 -18.01 -19.02
N ASN A 19 -27.19 -19.33 -18.84
CA ASN A 19 -26.61 -20.02 -17.69
C ASN A 19 -25.13 -20.38 -17.82
N SER A 20 -24.50 -20.16 -18.97
CA SER A 20 -23.08 -20.47 -19.18
C SER A 20 -22.13 -19.30 -18.98
N ASN A 21 -22.62 -18.11 -18.62
CA ASN A 21 -21.81 -16.92 -18.36
C ASN A 21 -21.78 -16.47 -16.88
N TYR A 22 -22.27 -17.26 -15.97
CA TYR A 22 -21.81 -17.21 -14.57
C TYR A 22 -20.67 -18.23 -14.43
N SER A 23 -19.54 -17.94 -15.03
CA SER A 23 -18.28 -18.38 -14.44
C SER A 23 -18.21 -17.65 -13.11
N ASP A 24 -18.24 -18.36 -11.99
CA ASP A 24 -17.56 -17.90 -10.80
C ASP A 24 -16.12 -17.60 -11.26
N GLU A 25 -15.82 -16.37 -11.67
CA GLU A 25 -14.47 -15.87 -11.66
C GLU A 25 -14.05 -15.98 -10.19
N VAL A 26 -13.33 -17.06 -9.88
CA VAL A 26 -12.61 -17.17 -8.61
C VAL A 26 -11.70 -15.94 -8.63
N SER A 27 -12.11 -14.90 -7.90
CA SER A 27 -11.33 -13.67 -7.83
C SER A 27 -9.93 -14.07 -7.39
N PHE A 28 -8.93 -13.69 -8.20
CA PHE A 28 -7.53 -14.04 -7.94
C PHE A 28 -7.11 -13.38 -6.62
N GLU A 29 -7.04 -14.17 -5.54
CA GLU A 29 -6.64 -13.68 -4.22
C GLU A 29 -5.21 -13.13 -4.27
N LYS A 30 -5.06 -11.84 -4.04
CA LYS A 30 -3.75 -11.20 -3.90
C LYS A 30 -3.19 -11.48 -2.51
N ARG A 31 -2.04 -12.15 -2.46
CA ARG A 31 -1.33 -12.52 -1.23
C ARG A 31 -0.01 -11.76 -1.20
N GLY A 32 0.00 -10.64 -0.48
CA GLY A 32 1.05 -9.64 -0.53
C GLY A 32 2.03 -9.72 0.63
N ILE A 33 3.28 -9.30 0.36
CA ILE A 33 4.30 -9.04 1.38
C ILE A 33 4.91 -7.66 1.15
N PHE A 34 4.97 -6.85 2.20
CA PHE A 34 5.67 -5.58 2.20
C PHE A 34 7.19 -5.77 2.28
N VAL A 35 7.91 -5.13 1.38
CA VAL A 35 9.37 -4.98 1.38
C VAL A 35 9.68 -3.49 1.48
N SER A 36 10.08 -3.04 2.66
CA SER A 36 10.28 -1.63 2.98
C SER A 36 11.71 -1.15 2.73
N TYR A 37 11.93 0.16 2.90
CA TYR A 37 13.28 0.75 2.87
C TYR A 37 14.22 0.12 3.91
N ILE A 38 13.70 -0.49 4.99
CA ILE A 38 14.50 -1.16 6.02
C ILE A 38 15.15 -2.41 5.45
N GLU A 39 14.40 -3.23 4.70
CA GLU A 39 14.92 -4.39 3.97
C GLU A 39 15.88 -3.94 2.86
N LEU A 40 15.56 -2.87 2.12
CA LEU A 40 16.41 -2.35 1.06
C LEU A 40 17.76 -1.87 1.63
N ASN A 41 17.75 -1.15 2.75
CA ASN A 41 18.97 -0.76 3.46
C ASN A 41 19.80 -1.98 3.91
N LYS A 42 19.17 -3.01 4.42
CA LYS A 42 19.85 -4.20 4.94
C LYS A 42 20.44 -5.08 3.84
N TYR A 43 19.70 -5.30 2.77
CA TYR A 43 20.02 -6.32 1.77
C TYR A 43 20.67 -5.77 0.50
N ILE A 44 20.57 -4.45 0.25
CA ILE A 44 21.03 -3.83 -1.01
C ILE A 44 22.08 -2.75 -0.75
N LYS A 45 21.80 -1.80 0.15
CA LYS A 45 22.70 -0.68 0.40
C LYS A 45 24.08 -1.17 0.88
N ASP A 46 25.14 -0.56 0.37
CA ASP A 46 26.55 -0.88 0.68
C ASP A 46 26.95 -2.33 0.33
N LYS A 47 26.23 -2.98 -0.58
CA LYS A 47 26.57 -4.29 -1.13
C LYS A 47 27.09 -4.14 -2.55
N ASP A 48 28.05 -5.01 -2.95
CA ASP A 48 28.38 -5.15 -4.36
C ASP A 48 27.16 -5.64 -5.17
N ILE A 49 27.18 -5.38 -6.47
CA ILE A 49 26.06 -5.68 -7.37
C ILE A 49 25.64 -7.16 -7.32
N ASN A 50 26.60 -8.08 -7.26
CA ASN A 50 26.31 -9.52 -7.25
C ASN A 50 25.64 -9.94 -5.93
N THR A 51 26.18 -9.49 -4.81
CA THR A 51 25.60 -9.73 -3.47
C THR A 51 24.21 -9.13 -3.38
N SER A 52 24.00 -7.90 -3.83
CA SER A 52 22.72 -7.22 -3.88
C SER A 52 21.69 -8.01 -4.69
N LYS A 53 22.03 -8.40 -5.92
CA LYS A 53 21.15 -9.21 -6.78
C LYS A 53 20.84 -10.59 -6.18
N ASN A 54 21.81 -11.25 -5.56
CA ASN A 54 21.60 -12.53 -4.89
C ASN A 54 20.63 -12.38 -3.70
N ASN A 55 20.72 -11.30 -2.96
CA ASN A 55 19.78 -11.00 -1.88
C ASN A 55 18.35 -10.79 -2.41
N ILE A 56 18.17 -10.05 -3.51
CA ILE A 56 16.87 -9.87 -4.16
C ILE A 56 16.32 -11.23 -4.65
N ASN A 57 17.17 -12.06 -5.28
CA ASN A 57 16.78 -13.42 -5.69
C ASN A 57 16.27 -14.24 -4.49
N LYS A 58 16.94 -14.16 -3.34
CA LYS A 58 16.52 -14.84 -2.10
C LYS A 58 15.18 -14.29 -1.60
N ILE A 59 14.97 -12.98 -1.62
CA ILE A 59 13.71 -12.34 -1.23
C ILE A 59 12.56 -12.93 -2.06
N ILE A 60 12.67 -12.88 -3.39
CA ILE A 60 11.61 -13.37 -4.28
C ILE A 60 11.40 -14.88 -4.15
N SER A 61 12.47 -15.67 -4.02
CA SER A 61 12.37 -17.11 -3.79
C SER A 61 11.63 -17.44 -2.48
N ASN A 62 11.92 -16.75 -1.41
CA ASN A 62 11.24 -16.93 -0.11
C ASN A 62 9.74 -16.62 -0.22
N ILE A 63 9.38 -15.51 -0.87
CA ILE A 63 8.00 -15.08 -1.10
C ILE A 63 7.24 -16.15 -1.89
N LYS A 64 7.83 -16.61 -3.02
CA LYS A 64 7.25 -17.67 -3.86
C LYS A 64 7.06 -18.99 -3.10
N ASN A 65 8.05 -19.41 -2.31
CA ASN A 65 8.03 -20.67 -1.57
C ASN A 65 6.93 -20.74 -0.51
N LEU A 66 6.44 -19.61 -0.02
CA LEU A 66 5.27 -19.51 0.84
C LEU A 66 3.96 -19.24 0.07
N ASN A 67 3.99 -19.38 -1.27
CA ASN A 67 2.82 -19.19 -2.13
C ASN A 67 2.21 -17.80 -2.08
N PHE A 68 3.03 -16.76 -1.84
CA PHE A 68 2.66 -15.36 -2.05
C PHE A 68 2.82 -14.99 -3.53
N ASN A 69 1.97 -14.09 -4.01
CA ASN A 69 1.87 -13.70 -5.41
C ASN A 69 1.88 -12.18 -5.64
N LEU A 70 2.19 -11.40 -4.59
CA LEU A 70 2.30 -9.96 -4.66
C LEU A 70 3.47 -9.47 -3.79
N VAL A 71 4.33 -8.63 -4.36
CA VAL A 71 5.34 -7.85 -3.63
C VAL A 71 4.90 -6.40 -3.58
N ILE A 72 4.85 -5.82 -2.39
CA ILE A 72 4.62 -4.40 -2.17
C ILE A 72 5.96 -3.77 -1.83
N LEU A 73 6.63 -3.22 -2.85
CA LEU A 73 8.00 -2.72 -2.76
C LEU A 73 8.02 -1.21 -2.53
N GLN A 74 8.65 -0.75 -1.44
CA GLN A 74 8.78 0.67 -1.17
C GLN A 74 9.82 1.31 -2.09
N VAL A 75 9.35 1.93 -3.17
CA VAL A 75 10.21 2.50 -4.22
C VAL A 75 10.57 3.96 -3.96
N ARG A 76 9.77 4.66 -3.12
CA ARG A 76 10.01 6.03 -2.67
C ARG A 76 9.61 6.17 -1.21
N SER A 77 10.60 6.32 -0.33
CA SER A 77 10.41 6.38 1.13
C SER A 77 10.61 7.77 1.72
N PHE A 78 11.54 8.57 1.16
CA PHE A 78 11.98 9.86 1.71
C PHE A 78 12.25 10.91 0.63
N SER A 79 11.33 11.11 -0.31
CA SER A 79 11.58 11.96 -1.48
C SER A 79 12.81 11.49 -2.26
N ASP A 80 12.96 10.20 -2.41
CA ASP A 80 14.04 9.47 -3.03
C ASP A 80 13.49 8.45 -4.04
N ALA A 81 14.36 7.72 -4.72
CA ALA A 81 14.00 6.63 -5.61
C ALA A 81 14.99 5.47 -5.51
N ILE A 82 14.53 4.23 -5.74
CA ILE A 82 15.40 3.05 -5.87
C ILE A 82 15.70 2.69 -7.33
N TYR A 83 15.37 3.60 -8.24
CA TYR A 83 15.50 3.48 -9.69
C TYR A 83 16.13 4.74 -10.29
N PRO A 84 16.70 4.69 -11.51
CA PRO A 84 17.15 5.88 -12.23
C PRO A 84 15.97 6.83 -12.45
N SER A 85 15.96 7.95 -11.73
CA SER A 85 14.92 8.97 -11.80
C SER A 85 15.50 10.30 -12.30
N ASN A 86 14.72 11.03 -13.11
CA ASN A 86 15.02 12.40 -13.51
C ASN A 86 14.50 13.43 -12.49
N ILE A 87 13.75 12.98 -11.49
CA ILE A 87 13.06 13.83 -10.50
C ILE A 87 13.69 13.67 -9.12
N TYR A 88 13.97 12.43 -8.70
CA TYR A 88 14.40 12.09 -7.35
C TYR A 88 15.82 11.52 -7.32
N PRO A 89 16.63 11.80 -6.28
CA PRO A 89 17.92 11.15 -6.11
C PRO A 89 17.76 9.68 -5.73
N PHE A 90 18.80 8.87 -5.96
CA PHE A 90 18.86 7.56 -5.34
C PHE A 90 18.80 7.68 -3.82
N GLY A 91 18.13 6.72 -3.16
CA GLY A 91 18.03 6.59 -1.72
C GLY A 91 17.61 5.18 -1.35
N SER A 92 17.73 4.82 -0.07
CA SER A 92 17.38 3.49 0.47
C SER A 92 18.17 2.30 -0.11
N VAL A 93 18.87 2.46 -1.22
CA VAL A 93 19.68 1.42 -1.88
C VAL A 93 21.15 1.84 -2.05
N SER A 94 21.45 3.12 -1.81
CA SER A 94 22.78 3.73 -1.93
C SER A 94 22.88 5.01 -1.08
N GLU A 95 23.98 5.72 -1.13
CA GLU A 95 24.04 7.12 -0.67
C GLU A 95 23.14 7.98 -1.55
N GLU A 96 22.55 9.04 -0.96
CA GLU A 96 21.63 9.92 -1.68
C GLU A 96 22.33 10.53 -2.93
N GLY A 97 21.71 10.32 -4.08
CA GLY A 97 22.23 10.77 -5.38
C GLY A 97 23.29 9.87 -6.01
N VAL A 98 23.72 8.79 -5.34
CA VAL A 98 24.74 7.86 -5.88
C VAL A 98 24.05 6.64 -6.49
N SER A 99 24.38 6.32 -7.75
CA SER A 99 23.83 5.13 -8.41
C SER A 99 24.35 3.84 -7.75
N PRO A 100 23.51 2.85 -7.47
CA PRO A 100 23.93 1.52 -6.99
C PRO A 100 24.57 0.67 -8.11
N GLY A 101 24.75 1.22 -9.34
CA GLY A 101 25.36 0.56 -10.48
C GLY A 101 24.42 -0.32 -11.31
N TYR A 102 23.14 -0.39 -10.96
CA TYR A 102 22.09 -1.05 -11.73
C TYR A 102 20.71 -0.51 -11.35
N ASP A 103 19.70 -0.80 -12.17
CA ASP A 103 18.31 -0.44 -11.90
C ASP A 103 17.67 -1.49 -10.97
N VAL A 104 17.50 -1.11 -9.71
CA VAL A 104 16.98 -2.01 -8.66
C VAL A 104 15.51 -2.32 -8.88
N LEU A 105 14.70 -1.31 -9.23
CA LEU A 105 13.26 -1.50 -9.46
C LEU A 105 13.02 -2.45 -10.65
N LYS A 106 13.69 -2.19 -11.78
CA LYS A 106 13.59 -3.08 -12.94
C LYS A 106 13.99 -4.51 -12.60
N TYR A 107 15.05 -4.70 -11.81
CA TYR A 107 15.49 -6.04 -11.43
C TYR A 107 14.43 -6.78 -10.56
N PHE A 108 13.76 -6.07 -9.63
CA PHE A 108 12.65 -6.64 -8.86
C PHE A 108 11.47 -7.02 -9.77
N ILE A 109 11.05 -6.12 -10.68
CA ILE A 109 9.94 -6.37 -11.61
C ILE A 109 10.21 -7.62 -12.46
N ASP A 110 11.38 -7.66 -13.13
CA ASP A 110 11.76 -8.77 -14.00
C ASP A 110 11.73 -10.12 -13.24
N LEU A 111 12.17 -10.14 -11.98
CA LEU A 111 12.14 -11.34 -11.15
C LEU A 111 10.73 -11.69 -10.67
N CYS A 112 9.93 -10.73 -10.27
CA CYS A 112 8.55 -10.95 -9.85
C CYS A 112 7.75 -11.56 -11.00
N HIS A 113 7.75 -10.92 -12.17
CA HIS A 113 6.99 -11.38 -13.33
C HIS A 113 7.47 -12.75 -13.83
N LYS A 114 8.78 -13.00 -13.85
CA LYS A 114 9.33 -14.34 -14.16
C LYS A 114 8.79 -15.44 -13.23
N ASN A 115 8.38 -15.08 -12.02
CA ASN A 115 7.85 -16.01 -11.03
C ASN A 115 6.32 -15.96 -10.88
N ASN A 116 5.60 -15.27 -11.76
CA ASN A 116 4.16 -14.99 -11.69
C ASN A 116 3.76 -14.31 -10.37
N ILE A 117 4.55 -13.32 -9.95
CA ILE A 117 4.33 -12.48 -8.78
C ILE A 117 4.09 -11.05 -9.28
N LEU A 118 3.02 -10.41 -8.82
CA LEU A 118 2.74 -9.01 -9.07
C LEU A 118 3.69 -8.12 -8.26
N LEU A 119 3.95 -6.90 -8.76
CA LEU A 119 4.70 -5.88 -8.03
C LEU A 119 3.93 -4.58 -7.95
N TYR A 120 3.58 -4.17 -6.71
CA TYR A 120 3.04 -2.84 -6.44
C TYR A 120 4.16 -1.93 -5.94
N ALA A 121 4.29 -0.76 -6.58
CA ALA A 121 5.25 0.26 -6.17
C ALA A 121 4.66 1.10 -5.03
N TRP A 122 5.19 0.92 -3.82
CA TRP A 122 4.77 1.66 -2.64
C TRP A 122 5.54 2.98 -2.51
N ILE A 123 4.80 4.07 -2.31
CA ILE A 123 5.29 5.44 -2.24
C ILE A 123 4.76 6.13 -1.00
N ASN A 124 5.63 6.80 -0.23
CA ASN A 124 5.23 7.83 0.72
C ASN A 124 5.12 9.17 -0.03
N PRO A 125 3.92 9.74 -0.23
CA PRO A 125 3.77 10.88 -1.12
C PRO A 125 4.39 12.17 -0.58
N TYR A 126 4.27 12.45 0.72
CA TYR A 126 4.68 13.73 1.29
C TYR A 126 5.95 13.69 2.13
N ARG A 127 6.42 12.53 2.57
CA ARG A 127 7.55 12.45 3.51
C ARG A 127 8.89 12.71 2.82
N ILE A 128 9.66 13.67 3.36
CA ILE A 128 11.01 14.00 2.92
C ILE A 128 12.05 13.42 3.89
N ARG A 129 11.86 13.61 5.21
CA ARG A 129 12.69 13.06 6.27
C ARG A 129 11.84 12.78 7.52
N ASN A 130 12.28 11.84 8.34
CA ASN A 130 11.69 11.54 9.65
C ASN A 130 12.38 12.28 10.80
N THR A 131 13.22 13.24 10.52
CA THR A 131 13.89 14.14 11.46
C THR A 131 13.78 15.58 10.97
N ASN A 132 13.97 16.56 11.87
CA ASN A 132 13.95 17.99 11.52
C ASN A 132 15.29 18.49 10.96
N ASP A 133 16.25 17.59 10.68
CA ASP A 133 17.57 17.96 10.17
C ASP A 133 17.51 18.29 8.67
N VAL A 134 17.35 19.58 8.37
CA VAL A 134 17.37 20.10 6.99
C VAL A 134 18.73 19.96 6.33
N GLY A 135 19.83 19.90 7.10
CA GLY A 135 21.19 19.74 6.61
C GLY A 135 21.43 18.36 5.99
N SER A 136 20.56 17.38 6.30
CA SER A 136 20.62 16.03 5.70
C SER A 136 20.01 15.96 4.29
N ILE A 137 19.38 17.05 3.80
CA ILE A 137 18.76 17.08 2.47
C ILE A 137 19.80 17.54 1.45
N SER A 138 20.16 16.66 0.52
CA SER A 138 21.13 16.98 -0.52
C SER A 138 20.55 17.91 -1.59
N SER A 139 21.42 18.58 -2.34
CA SER A 139 21.02 19.41 -3.48
C SER A 139 20.38 18.64 -4.64
N PHE A 140 20.51 17.32 -4.66
CA PHE A 140 19.85 16.44 -5.63
C PHE A 140 18.36 16.22 -5.32
N ASN A 141 17.95 16.43 -4.04
CA ASN A 141 16.56 16.24 -3.63
C ASN A 141 15.70 17.43 -4.11
N PRO A 142 14.54 17.20 -4.74
CA PRO A 142 13.67 18.28 -5.20
C PRO A 142 13.20 19.20 -4.08
N ALA A 143 13.12 18.73 -2.84
CA ALA A 143 12.79 19.54 -1.68
C ALA A 143 13.86 20.60 -1.35
N TYR A 144 15.13 20.41 -1.76
CA TYR A 144 16.22 21.33 -1.42
C TYR A 144 15.93 22.78 -1.82
N LYS A 145 15.42 22.97 -3.04
CA LYS A 145 15.06 24.32 -3.56
C LYS A 145 13.87 24.96 -2.82
N TRP A 146 13.14 24.16 -2.03
CA TRP A 146 11.93 24.58 -1.33
C TRP A 146 12.07 24.69 0.19
N LEU A 147 13.25 24.43 0.75
CA LEU A 147 13.50 24.41 2.21
C LEU A 147 13.06 25.67 2.95
N ASN A 148 13.06 26.84 2.27
CA ASN A 148 12.63 28.11 2.83
C ASN A 148 11.35 28.65 2.16
N SER A 149 10.54 27.78 1.59
CA SER A 149 9.29 28.14 0.93
C SER A 149 8.10 27.45 1.59
N ARG A 150 6.88 27.89 1.23
CA ARG A 150 5.63 27.26 1.66
C ARG A 150 5.45 25.80 1.23
N ASN A 151 6.29 25.29 0.32
CA ASN A 151 6.16 23.93 -0.22
C ASN A 151 6.74 22.85 0.71
N VAL A 152 7.45 23.26 1.78
CA VAL A 152 8.05 22.36 2.77
C VAL A 152 7.61 22.74 4.17
N ILE A 153 7.22 21.73 4.95
CA ILE A 153 6.81 21.83 6.34
C ILE A 153 7.84 21.10 7.20
N ILE A 154 8.23 21.69 8.32
CA ILE A 154 9.12 21.10 9.31
C ILE A 154 8.35 20.98 10.62
N ASP A 155 7.91 19.75 10.92
CA ASP A 155 7.14 19.44 12.13
C ASP A 155 7.32 17.94 12.47
N ASN A 156 8.17 17.65 13.47
CA ASN A 156 8.55 16.27 13.84
C ASN A 156 8.98 15.41 12.65
N GLY A 157 9.64 16.05 11.68
CA GLY A 157 10.05 15.53 10.38
C GLY A 157 10.01 16.65 9.35
N ILE A 158 10.38 16.32 8.10
CA ILE A 158 10.31 17.25 6.98
C ILE A 158 9.37 16.65 5.95
N TYR A 159 8.40 17.45 5.51
CA TYR A 159 7.33 17.00 4.62
C TYR A 159 7.08 18.03 3.52
N TYR A 160 6.56 17.55 2.41
CA TYR A 160 5.95 18.42 1.40
C TYR A 160 4.61 18.94 1.92
N ASN A 161 4.30 20.20 1.59
CA ASN A 161 3.03 20.83 1.96
C ASN A 161 1.88 20.32 1.06
N PRO A 162 0.86 19.62 1.62
CA PRO A 162 -0.25 19.10 0.83
C PRO A 162 -1.09 20.17 0.11
N SER A 163 -1.08 21.42 0.61
CA SER A 163 -1.80 22.55 0.00
C SER A 163 -1.16 23.06 -1.29
N SER A 164 0.12 22.76 -1.52
CA SER A 164 0.86 23.30 -2.65
C SER A 164 0.53 22.58 -3.95
N ASP A 165 0.12 23.34 -4.98
CA ASP A 165 -0.09 22.79 -6.32
C ASP A 165 1.22 22.29 -6.95
N GLU A 166 2.35 22.94 -6.68
CA GLU A 166 3.66 22.53 -7.13
C GLU A 166 4.07 21.17 -6.50
N VAL A 167 3.64 20.90 -5.27
CA VAL A 167 3.86 19.62 -4.61
C VAL A 167 2.96 18.52 -5.22
N ILE A 168 1.69 18.83 -5.50
CA ILE A 168 0.78 17.91 -6.17
C ILE A 168 1.35 17.54 -7.56
N GLU A 169 1.87 18.52 -8.31
CA GLU A 169 2.51 18.29 -9.61
C GLU A 169 3.77 17.43 -9.48
N LEU A 170 4.62 17.67 -8.46
CA LEU A 170 5.81 16.86 -8.20
C LEU A 170 5.46 15.40 -7.91
N ILE A 171 4.47 15.15 -7.04
CA ILE A 171 4.03 13.80 -6.70
C ILE A 171 3.48 13.09 -7.93
N SER A 172 2.60 13.77 -8.69
CA SER A 172 1.99 13.26 -9.92
C SER A 172 3.02 12.96 -10.99
N SER A 173 3.99 13.86 -11.20
CA SER A 173 5.10 13.64 -12.14
C SER A 173 5.96 12.44 -11.75
N GLY A 174 6.19 12.24 -10.45
CA GLY A 174 6.94 11.09 -9.97
C GLY A 174 6.20 9.76 -10.13
N VAL A 175 4.87 9.75 -10.06
CA VAL A 175 4.07 8.56 -10.39
C VAL A 175 4.08 8.31 -11.89
N LEU A 176 3.90 9.37 -12.70
CA LEU A 176 3.98 9.28 -14.16
C LEU A 176 5.34 8.71 -14.63
N GLU A 177 6.45 9.13 -13.99
CA GLU A 177 7.77 8.59 -14.31
C GLU A 177 7.82 7.06 -14.09
N ILE A 178 7.22 6.56 -13.01
CA ILE A 178 7.18 5.11 -12.72
C ILE A 178 6.32 4.39 -13.76
N VAL A 179 5.05 4.76 -13.91
CA VAL A 179 4.11 3.99 -14.74
C VAL A 179 4.45 4.07 -16.23
N LYS A 180 5.16 5.10 -16.66
CA LYS A 180 5.63 5.26 -18.04
C LYS A 180 6.86 4.42 -18.38
N ASN A 181 7.75 4.18 -17.39
CA ASN A 181 9.05 3.57 -17.64
C ASN A 181 9.18 2.14 -17.10
N TYR A 182 8.24 1.72 -16.24
CA TYR A 182 8.30 0.43 -15.55
C TYR A 182 6.96 -0.29 -15.63
N ASP A 183 7.04 -1.60 -15.85
CA ASP A 183 5.89 -2.52 -15.90
C ASP A 183 5.46 -2.93 -14.47
N VAL A 184 5.02 -1.93 -13.69
CA VAL A 184 4.46 -2.17 -12.36
C VAL A 184 2.98 -2.52 -12.47
N ASP A 185 2.51 -3.47 -11.64
CA ASP A 185 1.10 -3.90 -11.66
C ASP A 185 0.19 -2.96 -10.85
N GLY A 186 0.79 -2.14 -9.98
CA GLY A 186 0.04 -1.18 -9.17
C GLY A 186 0.93 -0.14 -8.49
N ILE A 187 0.31 0.96 -8.11
CA ILE A 187 0.85 2.00 -7.23
C ILE A 187 0.11 1.93 -5.90
N LEU A 188 0.83 1.98 -4.79
CA LEU A 188 0.26 2.03 -3.45
C LEU A 188 0.79 3.26 -2.69
N PHE A 189 -0.12 4.07 -2.14
CA PHE A 189 0.22 5.05 -1.12
C PHE A 189 -0.09 4.51 0.27
N ASP A 190 0.66 4.94 1.29
CA ASP A 190 0.42 4.57 2.68
C ASP A 190 -0.45 5.61 3.42
N ASP A 191 -0.37 5.64 4.75
CA ASP A 191 -1.19 6.47 5.62
C ASP A 191 -0.60 7.86 5.93
N TYR A 192 0.55 8.22 5.36
CA TYR A 192 1.22 9.50 5.64
C TYR A 192 0.73 10.62 4.72
N PHE A 193 -0.45 11.20 5.01
CA PHE A 193 -1.01 12.33 4.25
C PHE A 193 -0.69 13.67 4.90
N TYR A 194 -1.52 14.18 5.81
CA TYR A 194 -1.21 15.45 6.47
C TYR A 194 -0.21 15.28 7.61
N PRO A 195 0.90 16.04 7.62
CA PRO A 195 1.95 15.90 8.64
C PRO A 195 1.53 16.47 10.00
N SER A 196 0.69 17.52 10.02
CA SER A 196 0.12 18.11 11.23
C SER A 196 -1.20 18.82 10.94
N THR A 197 -1.94 19.17 11.98
CA THR A 197 -3.31 19.70 11.86
C THR A 197 -3.38 21.11 11.27
N ASP A 198 -2.36 21.95 11.47
CA ASP A 198 -2.40 23.39 11.15
C ASP A 198 -1.26 23.87 10.24
N CYS A 199 -0.60 22.94 9.55
CA CYS A 199 0.64 23.20 8.83
C CYS A 199 0.50 24.15 7.63
N ASP A 200 -0.70 24.32 7.09
CA ASP A 200 -1.01 25.12 5.89
C ASP A 200 -2.17 26.10 6.11
N TYR A 201 -2.42 26.49 7.37
CA TYR A 201 -3.53 27.39 7.70
C TYR A 201 -3.44 28.77 7.00
N ASN A 202 -2.24 29.28 6.75
CA ASN A 202 -2.05 30.53 6.01
C ASN A 202 -2.43 30.39 4.53
N GLU A 203 -2.16 29.24 3.92
CA GLU A 203 -2.57 28.92 2.55
C GLU A 203 -4.10 28.85 2.45
N TYR A 204 -4.75 28.22 3.43
CA TYR A 204 -6.21 28.21 3.54
C TYR A 204 -6.80 29.63 3.60
N LEU A 205 -6.28 30.49 4.50
CA LEU A 205 -6.76 31.88 4.61
C LEU A 205 -6.55 32.70 3.34
N SER A 206 -5.54 32.33 2.53
CA SER A 206 -5.22 33.02 1.27
C SER A 206 -5.95 32.40 0.06
N SER A 207 -6.68 31.31 0.28
CA SER A 207 -7.43 30.63 -0.78
C SER A 207 -8.77 31.31 -1.06
N ASP A 208 -9.29 31.17 -2.28
CA ASP A 208 -10.64 31.63 -2.65
C ASP A 208 -11.74 30.62 -2.24
N MET A 209 -11.39 29.50 -1.60
CA MET A 209 -12.33 28.47 -1.17
C MET A 209 -13.17 28.95 0.00
N ARG A 210 -14.50 28.82 -0.12
CA ARG A 210 -15.46 29.22 0.93
C ARG A 210 -15.99 27.99 1.67
N VAL A 211 -15.07 27.24 2.27
CA VAL A 211 -15.33 26.00 3.01
C VAL A 211 -14.62 26.07 4.36
N SER A 212 -14.89 25.14 5.27
CA SER A 212 -14.13 25.03 6.51
C SER A 212 -12.67 24.60 6.22
N TYR A 213 -11.79 24.83 7.19
CA TYR A 213 -10.38 24.42 7.04
C TYR A 213 -10.22 22.90 6.90
N ASP A 214 -11.05 22.11 7.57
CA ASP A 214 -11.03 20.64 7.43
C ASP A 214 -11.48 20.21 6.03
N GLU A 215 -12.53 20.80 5.47
CA GLU A 215 -12.95 20.56 4.09
C GLU A 215 -11.89 20.99 3.08
N TYR A 216 -11.19 22.09 3.34
CA TYR A 216 -10.06 22.52 2.51
C TYR A 216 -8.95 21.47 2.48
N LYS A 217 -8.52 20.95 3.64
CA LYS A 217 -7.48 19.91 3.72
C LYS A 217 -7.88 18.64 2.98
N LEU A 218 -9.13 18.18 3.17
CA LEU A 218 -9.68 17.01 2.44
C LEU A 218 -9.64 17.25 0.92
N ASP A 219 -10.05 18.45 0.44
CA ASP A 219 -10.01 18.78 -0.99
C ASP A 219 -8.57 18.74 -1.55
N ARG A 220 -7.58 19.24 -0.79
CA ARG A 220 -6.17 19.24 -1.24
C ARG A 220 -5.63 17.82 -1.42
N VAL A 221 -5.90 16.92 -0.47
CA VAL A 221 -5.54 15.50 -0.60
C VAL A 221 -6.33 14.86 -1.75
N ASN A 222 -7.64 15.11 -1.83
CA ASN A 222 -8.49 14.59 -2.91
C ASN A 222 -8.01 15.02 -4.30
N LYS A 223 -7.53 16.26 -4.45
CA LYS A 223 -6.94 16.76 -5.71
C LYS A 223 -5.72 15.95 -6.11
N MET A 224 -4.82 15.68 -5.17
CA MET A 224 -3.61 14.88 -5.42
C MET A 224 -3.98 13.44 -5.78
N ILE A 225 -4.88 12.79 -5.02
CA ILE A 225 -5.31 11.41 -5.28
C ILE A 225 -5.96 11.27 -6.65
N ARG A 226 -6.87 12.20 -7.03
CA ARG A 226 -7.49 12.20 -8.38
C ARG A 226 -6.46 12.34 -9.50
N SER A 227 -5.46 13.21 -9.31
CA SER A 227 -4.39 13.40 -10.30
C SER A 227 -3.60 12.11 -10.52
N VAL A 228 -3.21 11.46 -9.43
CA VAL A 228 -2.48 10.18 -9.47
C VAL A 228 -3.34 9.06 -10.06
N TYR A 229 -4.59 8.95 -9.64
CA TYR A 229 -5.52 7.97 -10.20
C TYR A 229 -5.67 8.12 -11.72
N SER A 230 -5.87 9.35 -12.20
CA SER A 230 -5.99 9.61 -13.64
C SER A 230 -4.76 9.17 -14.43
N ILE A 231 -3.57 9.40 -13.88
CA ILE A 231 -2.29 8.95 -14.48
C ILE A 231 -2.23 7.42 -14.50
N CYS A 232 -2.52 6.76 -13.39
CA CYS A 232 -2.49 5.30 -13.32
C CYS A 232 -3.47 4.66 -14.32
N ARG A 233 -4.68 5.21 -14.45
CA ARG A 233 -5.68 4.74 -15.43
C ARG A 233 -5.25 4.92 -16.88
N GLU A 234 -4.52 6.00 -17.23
CA GLU A 234 -3.98 6.21 -18.57
C GLU A 234 -2.99 5.11 -18.99
N TYR A 235 -2.27 4.53 -18.01
CA TYR A 235 -1.26 3.49 -18.23
C TYR A 235 -1.73 2.08 -17.84
N ASP A 236 -3.02 1.91 -17.52
CA ASP A 236 -3.61 0.61 -17.11
C ASP A 236 -2.94 -0.01 -15.87
N VAL A 237 -2.52 0.84 -14.92
CA VAL A 237 -1.90 0.46 -13.66
C VAL A 237 -2.91 0.66 -12.52
N LEU A 238 -3.05 -0.31 -11.63
CA LEU A 238 -3.93 -0.20 -10.46
C LEU A 238 -3.40 0.85 -9.47
N PHE A 239 -4.30 1.62 -8.86
CA PHE A 239 -3.94 2.56 -7.81
C PHE A 239 -4.75 2.32 -6.54
N GLY A 240 -4.06 2.21 -5.41
CA GLY A 240 -4.70 2.04 -4.12
C GLY A 240 -3.98 2.74 -2.98
N ILE A 241 -4.64 2.72 -1.82
CA ILE A 241 -4.14 3.36 -0.60
C ILE A 241 -4.18 2.35 0.55
N SER A 242 -3.13 2.34 1.37
CA SER A 242 -3.05 1.58 2.62
C SER A 242 -3.15 2.54 3.82
N PRO A 243 -4.38 2.97 4.20
CA PRO A 243 -4.59 3.93 5.26
C PRO A 243 -4.49 3.29 6.65
N ASP A 244 -4.44 4.13 7.70
CA ASP A 244 -4.66 3.69 9.09
C ASP A 244 -5.99 2.93 9.18
N ALA A 245 -6.04 1.85 9.95
CA ALA A 245 -7.29 1.13 10.17
C ALA A 245 -8.34 1.94 10.95
N ASN A 246 -7.92 2.96 11.69
CA ASN A 246 -8.83 3.86 12.40
C ASN A 246 -9.43 4.90 11.45
N ILE A 247 -10.71 4.72 11.14
CA ILE A 247 -11.48 5.57 10.21
C ILE A 247 -11.50 7.04 10.66
N ASP A 248 -11.73 7.29 11.96
CA ASP A 248 -11.78 8.66 12.51
C ASP A 248 -10.40 9.34 12.41
N ASN A 249 -9.32 8.58 12.60
CA ASN A 249 -7.96 9.10 12.46
C ASN A 249 -7.66 9.53 11.03
N ASN A 250 -8.05 8.71 10.05
CA ASN A 250 -7.91 9.04 8.63
C ASN A 250 -8.61 10.37 8.30
N TYR A 251 -9.89 10.47 8.61
CA TYR A 251 -10.70 11.61 8.22
C TYR A 251 -10.33 12.89 9.00
N ASN A 252 -10.25 12.79 10.33
CA ASN A 252 -10.14 13.95 11.19
C ASN A 252 -8.71 14.46 11.42
N LYS A 253 -7.67 13.59 11.27
CA LYS A 253 -6.27 13.97 11.53
C LYS A 253 -5.41 13.94 10.27
N LEU A 254 -5.57 12.91 9.44
CA LEU A 254 -4.75 12.72 8.25
C LEU A 254 -5.36 13.38 7.01
N SER A 255 -6.57 13.92 7.10
CA SER A 255 -7.34 14.49 6.00
C SER A 255 -7.47 13.52 4.80
N ALA A 256 -7.54 12.23 5.11
CA ALA A 256 -7.76 11.16 4.15
C ALA A 256 -9.26 10.91 4.01
N ASP A 257 -9.86 11.37 2.91
CA ASP A 257 -11.30 11.32 2.65
C ASP A 257 -11.75 9.94 2.15
N ILE A 258 -11.58 8.95 3.02
CA ILE A 258 -11.92 7.55 2.72
C ILE A 258 -13.39 7.37 2.30
N TYR A 259 -14.31 8.22 2.78
CA TYR A 259 -15.71 8.15 2.42
C TYR A 259 -15.94 8.48 0.95
N THR A 260 -15.30 9.54 0.45
CA THR A 260 -15.34 9.90 -0.97
C THR A 260 -14.62 8.85 -1.81
N TRP A 261 -13.43 8.41 -1.40
CA TRP A 261 -12.65 7.44 -2.17
C TRP A 261 -13.36 6.10 -2.34
N LEU A 262 -14.11 5.64 -1.32
CA LEU A 262 -14.85 4.36 -1.35
C LEU A 262 -16.23 4.46 -2.02
N SER A 263 -16.64 5.64 -2.47
CA SER A 263 -17.95 5.85 -3.12
C SER A 263 -17.88 6.26 -4.59
N ASP A 264 -16.77 6.84 -5.04
CA ASP A 264 -16.59 7.35 -6.40
C ASP A 264 -15.52 6.53 -7.14
N ASN A 265 -15.65 6.38 -8.45
CA ASN A 265 -14.75 5.63 -9.33
C ASN A 265 -13.60 6.47 -9.91
N LYS A 266 -13.21 7.56 -9.22
CA LYS A 266 -12.19 8.53 -9.70
C LYS A 266 -11.01 8.69 -8.75
N TYR A 267 -10.88 7.82 -7.76
CA TYR A 267 -9.88 7.98 -6.71
C TYR A 267 -8.97 6.77 -6.55
N ILE A 268 -9.53 5.56 -6.46
CA ILE A 268 -8.78 4.33 -6.20
C ILE A 268 -9.43 3.13 -6.88
N ASP A 269 -8.65 2.09 -7.15
CA ASP A 269 -9.11 0.77 -7.59
C ASP A 269 -9.21 -0.21 -6.41
N PHE A 270 -8.40 -0.02 -5.36
CA PHE A 270 -8.44 -0.84 -4.14
C PHE A 270 -8.07 -0.03 -2.90
N ILE A 271 -8.54 -0.50 -1.74
CA ILE A 271 -8.17 0.02 -0.42
C ILE A 271 -7.56 -1.11 0.40
N MET A 272 -6.48 -0.81 1.16
CA MET A 272 -5.76 -1.80 1.96
C MET A 272 -5.52 -1.27 3.39
N PRO A 273 -6.56 -1.16 4.25
CA PRO A 273 -6.39 -0.66 5.59
C PRO A 273 -5.39 -1.51 6.40
N GLN A 274 -4.59 -0.84 7.24
CA GLN A 274 -3.59 -1.45 8.11
C GLN A 274 -4.24 -2.00 9.38
N VAL A 275 -4.93 -3.16 9.25
CA VAL A 275 -5.70 -3.77 10.34
C VAL A 275 -4.77 -4.50 11.31
N TYR A 276 -4.06 -3.71 12.11
CA TYR A 276 -3.06 -4.19 13.07
C TYR A 276 -3.67 -4.46 14.45
N TYR A 277 -4.82 -5.14 14.48
CA TYR A 277 -5.58 -5.48 15.68
C TYR A 277 -5.71 -6.99 15.83
N GLY A 278 -5.58 -7.49 17.05
CA GLY A 278 -5.91 -8.88 17.38
C GLY A 278 -7.41 -9.07 17.63
N PHE A 279 -7.80 -10.31 17.95
CA PHE A 279 -9.19 -10.67 18.24
C PHE A 279 -9.68 -10.20 19.62
N PHE A 280 -8.73 -10.00 20.56
CA PHE A 280 -9.00 -9.57 21.93
C PHE A 280 -8.55 -8.15 22.24
N ASN A 281 -8.22 -7.35 21.22
CA ASN A 281 -7.93 -5.94 21.43
C ASN A 281 -9.20 -5.23 21.95
N GLU A 282 -9.08 -4.62 23.15
CA GLU A 282 -10.23 -4.04 23.85
C GLU A 282 -10.79 -2.80 23.17
N SER A 283 -9.96 -2.05 22.43
CA SER A 283 -10.39 -0.84 21.74
C SER A 283 -11.25 -1.16 20.51
N LYS A 284 -10.74 -2.06 19.65
CA LYS A 284 -11.42 -2.57 18.45
C LYS A 284 -10.87 -3.97 18.15
N THR A 285 -11.74 -4.95 17.98
CA THR A 285 -11.31 -6.29 17.55
C THR A 285 -11.04 -6.30 16.04
N PHE A 286 -10.18 -7.22 15.59
CA PHE A 286 -9.92 -7.44 14.16
C PHE A 286 -11.22 -7.52 13.35
N LYS A 287 -12.17 -8.36 13.81
CA LYS A 287 -13.44 -8.55 13.13
C LYS A 287 -14.23 -7.24 12.97
N ASN A 288 -14.35 -6.47 14.05
CA ASN A 288 -15.12 -5.23 14.00
C ASN A 288 -14.51 -4.22 13.00
N VAL A 289 -13.17 -4.17 12.92
CA VAL A 289 -12.47 -3.27 12.00
C VAL A 289 -12.72 -3.66 10.55
N ILE A 290 -12.59 -4.94 10.20
CA ILE A 290 -12.81 -5.37 8.80
C ILE A 290 -14.27 -5.23 8.38
N ASP A 291 -15.24 -5.50 9.27
CA ASP A 291 -16.67 -5.28 9.01
C ASP A 291 -16.97 -3.78 8.81
N GLU A 292 -16.34 -2.90 9.60
CA GLU A 292 -16.48 -1.45 9.49
C GLU A 292 -15.97 -0.95 8.13
N TRP A 293 -14.78 -1.39 7.69
CA TRP A 293 -14.21 -1.05 6.38
C TRP A 293 -15.07 -1.56 5.23
N GLU A 294 -15.54 -2.79 5.28
CA GLU A 294 -16.46 -3.33 4.26
C GLU A 294 -17.74 -2.50 4.14
N GLY A 295 -18.31 -2.09 5.29
CA GLY A 295 -19.54 -1.27 5.36
C GLY A 295 -19.40 0.12 4.73
N LEU A 296 -18.18 0.65 4.59
CA LEU A 296 -17.90 1.93 3.96
C LEU A 296 -17.91 1.86 2.43
N ILE A 297 -17.66 0.71 1.83
CA ILE A 297 -17.57 0.57 0.37
C ILE A 297 -18.94 0.75 -0.26
N LYS A 298 -19.09 1.77 -1.09
CA LYS A 298 -20.32 2.06 -1.85
C LYS A 298 -20.13 1.76 -3.33
N ASN A 299 -18.91 1.91 -3.84
CA ASN A 299 -18.59 1.53 -5.21
C ASN A 299 -18.12 0.05 -5.22
N PRO A 300 -18.88 -0.88 -5.84
CA PRO A 300 -18.55 -2.31 -5.83
C PRO A 300 -17.31 -2.69 -6.64
N ASP A 301 -16.79 -1.77 -7.46
CA ASP A 301 -15.59 -2.00 -8.27
C ASP A 301 -14.30 -1.82 -7.45
N ILE A 302 -14.40 -1.32 -6.19
CA ILE A 302 -13.25 -1.14 -5.30
C ILE A 302 -12.99 -2.42 -4.53
N GLU A 303 -11.79 -2.98 -4.69
CA GLU A 303 -11.36 -4.15 -3.92
C GLU A 303 -10.94 -3.78 -2.49
N LEU A 304 -11.30 -4.61 -1.52
CA LEU A 304 -10.83 -4.53 -0.13
C LEU A 304 -9.73 -5.56 0.11
N MET A 305 -8.51 -5.10 0.25
CA MET A 305 -7.38 -5.88 0.72
C MET A 305 -7.13 -5.59 2.20
N ILE A 306 -6.61 -6.55 2.97
CA ILE A 306 -6.36 -6.36 4.40
C ILE A 306 -4.86 -6.45 4.69
N ALA A 307 -4.26 -5.37 5.20
CA ALA A 307 -2.88 -5.41 5.68
C ALA A 307 -2.83 -5.93 7.12
N LEU A 308 -2.03 -6.98 7.36
CA LEU A 308 -1.95 -7.73 8.61
C LEU A 308 -0.60 -7.52 9.31
N ALA A 309 -0.62 -7.50 10.65
CA ALA A 309 0.53 -7.17 11.49
C ALA A 309 1.39 -8.39 11.83
N PHE A 310 2.08 -8.99 10.87
CA PHE A 310 2.94 -10.16 11.19
C PHE A 310 4.04 -9.83 12.20
N TYR A 311 4.49 -8.58 12.28
CA TYR A 311 5.50 -8.12 13.27
C TYR A 311 5.06 -8.25 14.73
N LYS A 312 3.76 -8.44 15.00
CA LYS A 312 3.23 -8.65 16.35
C LYS A 312 3.33 -10.10 16.81
N VAL A 313 3.51 -11.06 15.91
CA VAL A 313 3.59 -12.49 16.24
C VAL A 313 4.69 -12.74 17.28
N GLY A 314 4.31 -13.31 18.43
CA GLY A 314 5.18 -13.59 19.56
C GLY A 314 5.61 -12.36 20.36
N ASN A 315 5.04 -11.18 20.11
CA ASN A 315 5.33 -9.95 20.84
C ASN A 315 4.10 -9.43 21.59
N GLU A 316 4.36 -8.69 22.67
CA GLU A 316 3.31 -8.02 23.45
C GLU A 316 2.68 -6.87 22.67
N ASP A 317 1.35 -6.77 22.65
CA ASP A 317 0.64 -5.61 22.10
C ASP A 317 0.27 -4.62 23.22
N LYS A 318 1.13 -3.65 23.46
CA LYS A 318 0.98 -2.65 24.54
C LYS A 318 -0.28 -1.80 24.44
N TRP A 319 -0.91 -1.76 23.28
CA TRP A 319 -2.10 -0.95 23.02
C TRP A 319 -3.39 -1.74 23.08
N ALA A 320 -3.32 -3.08 23.20
CA ALA A 320 -4.48 -3.96 23.16
C ALA A 320 -5.20 -4.13 24.51
N LYS A 321 -4.67 -3.58 25.62
CA LYS A 321 -5.20 -3.74 26.98
C LYS A 321 -5.45 -5.22 27.35
N SER A 322 -6.71 -5.69 27.39
CA SER A 322 -7.04 -7.10 27.66
C SER A 322 -6.43 -8.07 26.64
N GLY A 323 -6.16 -7.62 25.41
CA GLY A 323 -5.47 -8.37 24.36
C GLY A 323 -3.93 -8.32 24.43
N TYR A 324 -3.34 -7.72 25.48
CA TYR A 324 -1.89 -7.47 25.61
C TYR A 324 -1.01 -8.67 25.25
N ASN A 325 -1.34 -9.86 25.76
CA ASN A 325 -0.58 -11.10 25.55
C ASN A 325 -1.15 -11.99 24.42
N GLU A 326 -2.09 -11.52 23.63
CA GLU A 326 -2.76 -12.35 22.62
C GLU A 326 -1.76 -12.96 21.64
N TRP A 327 -0.86 -12.13 21.09
CA TRP A 327 0.15 -12.52 20.10
C TRP A 327 1.28 -13.37 20.67
N VAL A 328 1.53 -13.28 21.99
CA VAL A 328 2.49 -14.13 22.70
C VAL A 328 1.91 -15.51 22.99
N ASN A 329 0.63 -15.57 23.33
CA ASN A 329 -0.03 -16.80 23.75
C ASN A 329 -0.59 -17.64 22.60
N ASN A 330 -0.63 -17.10 21.36
CA ASN A 330 -1.19 -17.77 20.19
C ASN A 330 -0.24 -17.67 19.01
N SER A 331 -0.23 -18.72 18.19
CA SER A 331 0.57 -18.85 16.97
C SER A 331 -0.27 -19.14 15.72
N ASN A 332 -1.53 -18.70 15.73
CA ASN A 332 -2.47 -18.89 14.62
C ASN A 332 -3.34 -17.65 14.35
N ILE A 333 -2.89 -16.48 14.78
CA ILE A 333 -3.67 -15.24 14.68
C ILE A 333 -3.76 -14.82 13.22
N ILE A 334 -2.64 -14.71 12.53
CA ILE A 334 -2.59 -14.34 11.11
C ILE A 334 -3.37 -15.34 10.24
N MET A 335 -3.22 -16.65 10.49
CA MET A 335 -4.03 -17.66 9.78
C MET A 335 -5.53 -17.41 9.96
N ARG A 336 -5.99 -17.13 11.18
CA ARG A 336 -7.41 -16.87 11.47
C ARG A 336 -7.89 -15.55 10.87
N GLU A 337 -7.05 -14.52 10.85
CA GLU A 337 -7.34 -13.24 10.22
C GLU A 337 -7.53 -13.40 8.70
N ILE A 338 -6.65 -14.17 8.03
CA ILE A 338 -6.81 -14.51 6.61
C ILE A 338 -8.14 -15.23 6.35
N ILE A 339 -8.45 -16.30 7.14
CA ILE A 339 -9.69 -17.05 6.97
C ILE A 339 -10.91 -16.14 7.15
N LEU A 340 -10.89 -15.24 8.13
CA LEU A 340 -12.00 -14.35 8.39
C LEU A 340 -12.17 -13.30 7.29
N SER A 341 -11.07 -12.72 6.82
CA SER A 341 -11.07 -11.72 5.73
C SER A 341 -11.66 -12.26 4.42
N ARG A 342 -11.46 -13.55 4.12
CA ARG A 342 -12.02 -14.22 2.93
C ARG A 342 -13.54 -14.26 2.88
N ASN A 343 -14.24 -13.95 3.99
CA ASN A 343 -15.70 -13.86 4.01
C ASN A 343 -16.24 -12.46 3.67
N LEU A 344 -15.37 -11.48 3.47
CA LEU A 344 -15.78 -10.13 3.08
C LEU A 344 -16.26 -10.12 1.62
N LYS A 345 -17.31 -9.38 1.36
CA LYS A 345 -17.95 -9.28 0.03
C LYS A 345 -17.04 -8.70 -1.04
N TYR A 346 -16.22 -7.70 -0.66
CA TYR A 346 -15.33 -6.98 -1.59
C TYR A 346 -13.88 -7.45 -1.48
N TYR A 347 -13.66 -8.63 -0.91
CA TYR A 347 -12.32 -9.15 -0.64
C TYR A 347 -11.52 -9.38 -1.92
N GLY A 348 -10.38 -8.67 -2.05
CA GLY A 348 -9.40 -8.84 -3.14
C GLY A 348 -8.11 -9.53 -2.69
N GLY A 349 -7.88 -9.67 -1.38
CA GLY A 349 -6.68 -10.29 -0.85
C GLY A 349 -6.22 -9.73 0.50
N PHE A 350 -4.99 -10.08 0.87
CA PHE A 350 -4.35 -9.59 2.08
C PHE A 350 -2.86 -9.33 1.84
N SER A 351 -2.22 -8.62 2.76
CA SER A 351 -0.76 -8.46 2.77
C SER A 351 -0.19 -8.53 4.18
N LEU A 352 1.07 -8.96 4.30
CA LEU A 352 1.75 -9.06 5.59
C LEU A 352 2.80 -7.95 5.74
N PHE A 353 2.74 -7.20 6.83
CA PHE A 353 3.75 -6.24 7.21
C PHE A 353 4.70 -6.87 8.22
N ARG A 354 5.94 -7.18 7.89
CA ARG A 354 6.72 -7.04 6.65
C ARG A 354 7.70 -8.21 6.49
N TYR A 355 8.44 -8.27 5.39
CA TYR A 355 9.30 -9.39 4.97
C TYR A 355 10.23 -9.92 6.07
N ASP A 356 11.01 -9.07 6.73
CA ASP A 356 12.01 -9.52 7.71
C ASP A 356 11.41 -10.27 8.91
N TYR A 357 10.20 -9.96 9.34
CA TYR A 357 9.54 -10.67 10.44
C TYR A 357 9.17 -12.11 10.08
N ILE A 358 9.07 -12.42 8.78
CA ILE A 358 8.68 -13.74 8.28
C ILE A 358 9.90 -14.57 7.88
N PHE A 359 10.96 -13.93 7.35
CA PHE A 359 12.06 -14.62 6.68
C PHE A 359 13.45 -14.35 7.28
N ASN A 360 13.56 -13.54 8.32
CA ASN A 360 14.83 -13.28 8.99
C ASN A 360 14.91 -13.96 10.34
N ASP A 361 15.65 -15.04 10.42
CA ASP A 361 15.78 -15.89 11.61
C ASP A 361 16.18 -15.10 12.89
N SER A 362 16.94 -13.99 12.72
CA SER A 362 17.34 -13.16 13.88
C SER A 362 16.17 -12.35 14.49
N MET A 363 15.03 -12.31 13.82
CA MET A 363 13.81 -11.63 14.31
C MET A 363 12.73 -12.63 14.76
N TYR A 364 13.01 -13.93 14.72
CA TYR A 364 12.03 -14.93 15.10
C TYR A 364 11.78 -14.94 16.61
N THR A 365 10.51 -15.09 16.94
CA THR A 365 10.04 -15.49 18.26
C THR A 365 9.70 -16.98 18.26
N GLU A 366 9.42 -17.56 19.42
CA GLU A 366 8.97 -18.97 19.52
C GLU A 366 7.73 -19.23 18.65
N ASN A 367 6.83 -18.24 18.55
CA ASN A 367 5.58 -18.36 17.79
C ASN A 367 5.76 -18.12 16.28
N THR A 368 6.85 -17.52 15.82
CA THR A 368 7.01 -17.16 14.38
C THR A 368 6.92 -18.38 13.48
N LEU A 369 7.68 -19.43 13.80
CA LEU A 369 7.70 -20.66 12.97
C LEU A 369 6.36 -21.38 12.99
N LEU A 370 5.69 -21.41 14.14
CA LEU A 370 4.37 -22.04 14.28
C LEU A 370 3.30 -21.25 13.51
N GLU A 371 3.35 -19.92 13.52
CA GLU A 371 2.44 -19.08 12.74
C GLU A 371 2.64 -19.29 11.24
N VAL A 372 3.89 -19.35 10.77
CA VAL A 372 4.21 -19.66 9.36
C VAL A 372 3.66 -21.01 8.95
N GLU A 373 3.85 -22.07 9.78
CA GLU A 373 3.30 -23.40 9.51
C GLU A 373 1.77 -23.42 9.51
N ASN A 374 1.13 -22.63 10.36
CA ASN A 374 -0.32 -22.49 10.38
C ASN A 374 -0.83 -21.74 9.13
N MET A 375 -0.16 -20.65 8.72
CA MET A 375 -0.49 -19.94 7.47
C MET A 375 -0.38 -20.85 6.24
N LYS A 376 0.65 -21.70 6.13
CA LYS A 376 0.80 -22.64 5.00
C LYS A 376 -0.42 -23.53 4.78
N LYS A 377 -1.24 -23.81 5.81
CA LYS A 377 -2.47 -24.61 5.69
C LYS A 377 -3.55 -23.92 4.87
N VAL A 378 -3.53 -22.58 4.84
CA VAL A 378 -4.54 -21.73 4.18
C VAL A 378 -4.01 -21.03 2.92
N LEU A 379 -2.70 -21.11 2.64
CA LEU A 379 -2.05 -20.52 1.46
C LEU A 379 -1.89 -21.52 0.29
N LYS A 380 -2.56 -22.64 0.34
CA LYS A 380 -2.47 -23.72 -0.68
C LYS A 380 -3.16 -23.33 -1.97
#